data_329264f6c353604760a607469b28d34a
#
_entry.id   329264f6c353604760a607469b28d34a
#
_cell.length_a   1.000
_cell.length_b   1.000
_cell.length_c   1.000
_cell.angle_alpha   90.00
_cell.angle_beta   90.00
_cell.angle_gamma   90.00
#
_symmetry.space_group_name_H-M   'P 1'
#
loop_
_entity.id
_entity.type
_entity.pdbx_description
1 polymer ?
#
loop_
_entity_poly.entity_id
_entity_poly.type
_entity_poly.pdbx_seq_one_letter_code
_entity_poly.pdbx_strand_id
1 'polypeptide(L)'
;NTLGNSNFKVIETNNPLGVVTSDLIDAKELAWKADIAKLEKTISEEGDLIPDAKLSEMKFKLERLNRQLIRLTPLRKVQTPQTDSAANDDVIVKELYLVKGEVYEFKFRSRDVIHSALFPHFRAQMNCVPGMTTRLSFKPTISTAEMRENPEVIAQYKKTNEKRAAEGREEVDFNYLLLCNKICGASHYNMQM
;
A
#
# COMPACT_ATOMS: atom_id res chain seq x y z
N ASN A 1 14.28 11.92 -4.82
CA ASN A 1 14.11 11.33 -3.50
C ASN A 1 13.76 9.87 -3.68
N THR A 2 14.68 8.99 -3.33
CA THR A 2 14.39 7.58 -3.23
C THR A 2 13.80 7.37 -1.84
N LEU A 3 12.54 6.95 -1.76
CA LEU A 3 12.02 6.29 -0.58
C LEU A 3 13.08 5.30 -0.10
N GLY A 4 13.40 5.29 1.18
CA GLY A 4 14.22 4.27 1.77
C GLY A 4 13.69 2.87 1.47
N ASN A 5 14.40 1.84 1.85
CA ASN A 5 13.91 0.48 1.74
C ASN A 5 12.60 0.35 2.53
N SER A 6 11.48 0.16 1.89
CA SER A 6 10.21 -0.08 2.56
C SER A 6 9.54 -1.35 2.02
N ASN A 7 8.68 -1.98 2.78
CA ASN A 7 7.99 -3.22 2.43
C ASN A 7 6.57 -3.15 2.97
N PHE A 8 5.57 -3.38 2.12
CA PHE A 8 4.16 -3.36 2.52
C PHE A 8 3.84 -4.34 3.67
N LYS A 9 4.62 -5.40 3.84
CA LYS A 9 4.45 -6.39 4.92
C LYS A 9 4.85 -5.90 6.31
N VAL A 10 5.50 -4.75 6.39
CA VAL A 10 5.90 -4.11 7.65
C VAL A 10 5.17 -2.80 7.89
N ILE A 11 4.09 -2.55 7.12
CA ILE A 11 3.18 -1.43 7.36
C ILE A 11 2.40 -1.72 8.64
N GLU A 12 2.55 -0.84 9.61
CA GLU A 12 1.88 -0.87 10.93
C GLU A 12 1.52 0.56 11.33
N THR A 13 0.76 0.71 12.40
CA THR A 13 0.33 2.04 12.89
C THR A 13 1.50 2.99 13.16
N ASN A 14 2.62 2.46 13.67
CA ASN A 14 3.86 3.20 13.95
C ASN A 14 4.84 3.23 12.77
N ASN A 15 4.56 2.50 11.70
CA ASN A 15 5.36 2.44 10.48
C ASN A 15 4.46 2.43 9.22
N PRO A 16 3.68 3.49 9.00
CA PRO A 16 2.67 3.52 7.94
C PRO A 16 3.26 3.49 6.53
N LEU A 17 4.52 3.92 6.36
CA LEU A 17 5.26 3.83 5.09
C LEU A 17 5.90 2.46 4.87
N GLY A 18 5.88 1.57 5.88
CA GLY A 18 6.54 0.28 5.81
C GLY A 18 8.05 0.39 5.60
N VAL A 19 8.70 1.41 6.19
CA VAL A 19 10.14 1.61 6.10
C VAL A 19 10.86 0.42 6.73
N VAL A 20 11.83 -0.14 6.02
CA VAL A 20 12.65 -1.23 6.52
C VAL A 20 13.93 -0.63 7.09
N THR A 21 14.04 -0.62 8.41
CA THR A 21 15.23 -0.18 9.14
C THR A 21 16.15 -1.35 9.49
N SER A 22 17.40 -1.05 9.85
CA SER A 22 18.35 -2.06 10.33
C SER A 22 17.80 -2.83 11.53
N ASP A 23 17.22 -2.13 12.50
CA ASP A 23 16.62 -2.73 13.70
C ASP A 23 15.47 -3.69 13.35
N LEU A 24 14.68 -3.34 12.35
CA LEU A 24 13.56 -4.17 11.90
C LEU A 24 14.06 -5.43 11.19
N ILE A 25 15.17 -5.34 10.45
CA ILE A 25 15.83 -6.49 9.84
C ILE A 25 16.36 -7.42 10.94
N ASP A 26 17.02 -6.87 11.96
CA ASP A 26 17.58 -7.64 13.07
C ASP A 26 16.49 -8.33 13.89
N ALA A 27 15.43 -7.63 14.22
CA ALA A 27 14.27 -8.20 14.92
C ALA A 27 13.61 -9.34 14.13
N LYS A 28 13.43 -9.16 12.81
CA LYS A 28 12.86 -10.20 11.93
C LYS A 28 13.78 -11.42 11.79
N GLU A 29 15.08 -11.20 11.66
CA GLU A 29 16.07 -12.28 11.60
C GLU A 29 16.06 -13.12 12.86
N LEU A 30 16.04 -12.46 14.03
CA LEU A 30 15.98 -13.13 15.33
C LEU A 30 14.68 -13.95 15.49
N ALA A 31 13.54 -13.36 15.17
CA ALA A 31 12.24 -14.02 15.24
C ALA A 31 12.19 -15.25 14.32
N TRP A 32 12.63 -15.12 13.08
CA TRP A 32 12.61 -16.25 12.12
C TRP A 32 13.59 -17.35 12.49
N LYS A 33 14.76 -17.02 13.02
CA LYS A 33 15.69 -18.03 13.56
C LYS A 33 15.10 -18.80 14.74
N ALA A 34 14.39 -18.11 15.63
CA ALA A 34 13.68 -18.76 16.75
C ALA A 34 12.55 -19.69 16.24
N ASP A 35 11.75 -19.22 15.28
CA ASP A 35 10.68 -20.03 14.67
C ASP A 35 11.24 -21.27 13.95
N ILE A 36 12.35 -21.13 13.23
CA ILE A 36 13.04 -22.24 12.56
C ILE A 36 13.50 -23.27 13.59
N ALA A 37 14.24 -22.84 14.61
CA ALA A 37 14.74 -23.75 15.66
C ALA A 37 13.60 -24.49 16.36
N LYS A 38 12.47 -23.81 16.64
CA LYS A 38 11.28 -24.44 17.21
C LYS A 38 10.67 -25.50 16.27
N LEU A 39 10.55 -25.17 14.98
CA LEU A 39 10.00 -26.12 13.99
C LEU A 39 10.92 -27.32 13.79
N GLU A 40 12.23 -27.11 13.67
CA GLU A 40 13.22 -28.17 13.54
C GLU A 40 13.18 -29.11 14.75
N LYS A 41 13.14 -28.56 15.97
CA LYS A 41 13.01 -29.33 17.19
C LYS A 41 11.74 -30.18 17.20
N THR A 42 10.57 -29.58 16.91
CA THR A 42 9.31 -30.32 16.89
C THR A 42 9.31 -31.43 15.83
N ILE A 43 9.85 -31.16 14.64
CA ILE A 43 9.94 -32.16 13.55
C ILE A 43 10.88 -33.31 13.94
N SER A 44 11.97 -33.03 14.63
CA SER A 44 12.95 -34.05 15.02
C SER A 44 12.50 -34.87 16.22
N GLU A 45 11.81 -34.28 17.18
CA GLU A 45 11.39 -34.95 18.43
C GLU A 45 10.04 -35.65 18.31
N GLU A 46 9.12 -35.11 17.54
CA GLU A 46 7.72 -35.54 17.47
C GLU A 46 7.28 -35.96 16.06
N GLY A 47 8.16 -35.88 15.05
CA GLY A 47 7.81 -36.06 13.63
C GLY A 47 7.06 -37.35 13.33
N ASP A 48 7.42 -38.44 13.98
CA ASP A 48 6.79 -39.77 13.81
C ASP A 48 5.39 -39.84 14.44
N LEU A 49 5.03 -38.89 15.34
CA LEU A 49 3.74 -38.81 16.01
C LEU A 49 2.78 -37.82 15.33
N ILE A 50 3.30 -37.03 14.38
CA ILE A 50 2.53 -35.96 13.69
C ILE A 50 1.91 -36.56 12.41
N PRO A 51 0.61 -36.31 12.15
CA PRO A 51 -0.02 -36.71 10.89
C PRO A 51 0.71 -36.18 9.67
N ASP A 52 0.86 -36.95 8.62
CA ASP A 52 1.63 -36.63 7.39
C ASP A 52 1.26 -35.26 6.79
N ALA A 53 -0.03 -34.92 6.76
CA ALA A 53 -0.50 -33.61 6.25
C ALA A 53 0.08 -32.46 7.05
N LYS A 54 0.07 -32.55 8.38
CA LYS A 54 0.59 -31.51 9.28
C LYS A 54 2.12 -31.46 9.24
N LEU A 55 2.78 -32.59 9.15
CA LEU A 55 4.23 -32.67 8.99
C LEU A 55 4.68 -32.01 7.68
N SER A 56 3.95 -32.24 6.59
CA SER A 56 4.20 -31.60 5.29
C SER A 56 4.03 -30.07 5.35
N GLU A 57 3.00 -29.58 6.04
CA GLU A 57 2.79 -28.15 6.26
C GLU A 57 3.94 -27.53 7.07
N MET A 58 4.40 -28.20 8.13
CA MET A 58 5.50 -27.74 8.95
C MET A 58 6.82 -27.69 8.16
N LYS A 59 7.12 -28.70 7.35
CA LYS A 59 8.28 -28.72 6.45
C LYS A 59 8.20 -27.60 5.42
N PHE A 60 7.05 -27.35 4.82
CA PHE A 60 6.84 -26.23 3.90
C PHE A 60 7.05 -24.86 4.58
N LYS A 61 6.55 -24.70 5.82
CA LYS A 61 6.75 -23.48 6.61
C LYS A 61 8.24 -23.27 6.92
N LEU A 62 8.96 -24.32 7.31
CA LEU A 62 10.40 -24.31 7.58
C LEU A 62 11.19 -23.85 6.35
N GLU A 63 10.92 -24.46 5.20
CA GLU A 63 11.56 -24.09 3.93
C GLU A 63 11.27 -22.63 3.53
N ARG A 64 10.03 -22.18 3.73
CA ARG A 64 9.65 -20.78 3.49
C ARG A 64 10.42 -19.80 4.38
N LEU A 65 10.57 -20.08 5.67
CA LEU A 65 11.33 -19.26 6.61
C LEU A 65 12.82 -19.20 6.24
N ASN A 66 13.42 -20.34 5.89
CA ASN A 66 14.80 -20.40 5.42
C ASN A 66 15.02 -19.54 4.15
N ARG A 67 14.10 -19.63 3.18
CA ARG A 67 14.14 -18.76 1.98
C ARG A 67 14.00 -17.26 2.33
N GLN A 68 13.21 -16.94 3.33
CA GLN A 68 13.06 -15.55 3.81
C GLN A 68 14.33 -15.02 4.47
N LEU A 69 15.02 -15.84 5.29
CA LEU A 69 16.31 -15.49 5.87
C LEU A 69 17.38 -15.19 4.81
N ILE A 70 17.48 -16.04 3.79
CA ILE A 70 18.41 -15.83 2.67
C ILE A 70 18.15 -14.46 2.00
N ARG A 71 16.89 -14.05 1.87
CA ARG A 71 16.51 -12.77 1.26
C ARG A 71 16.82 -11.54 2.12
N LEU A 72 17.03 -11.69 3.43
CA LEU A 72 17.45 -10.58 4.28
C LEU A 72 18.92 -10.17 4.05
N THR A 73 19.77 -11.09 3.66
CA THR A 73 21.21 -10.83 3.46
C THR A 73 21.50 -9.70 2.45
N PRO A 74 20.91 -9.70 1.23
CA PRO A 74 21.12 -8.58 0.31
C PRO A 74 20.46 -7.29 0.80
N LEU A 75 19.32 -7.33 1.51
CA LEU A 75 18.69 -6.15 2.09
C LEU A 75 19.63 -5.48 3.11
N ARG A 76 20.26 -6.27 3.98
CA ARG A 76 21.22 -5.77 4.97
C ARG A 76 22.43 -5.08 4.33
N LYS A 77 22.91 -5.54 3.17
CA LYS A 77 24.02 -4.92 2.45
C LYS A 77 23.69 -3.55 1.87
N VAL A 78 22.42 -3.28 1.59
CA VAL A 78 21.94 -2.00 1.00
C VAL A 78 21.48 -1.03 2.09
N GLN A 79 21.33 -1.52 3.34
CA GLN A 79 20.88 -0.71 4.45
C GLN A 79 22.01 0.17 4.96
N THR A 80 21.78 1.46 5.03
CA THR A 80 22.68 2.47 5.56
C THR A 80 21.89 3.43 6.45
N PRO A 81 22.56 4.16 7.36
CA PRO A 81 21.86 5.20 8.14
C PRO A 81 21.08 6.20 7.26
N GLN A 82 21.59 6.49 6.06
CA GLN A 82 20.91 7.37 5.10
C GLN A 82 19.67 6.73 4.51
N THR A 83 19.68 5.42 4.24
CA THR A 83 18.48 4.71 3.77
C THR A 83 17.45 4.50 4.86
N ASP A 84 17.89 4.33 6.11
CA ASP A 84 17.01 4.21 7.28
C ASP A 84 16.22 5.50 7.53
N SER A 85 16.80 6.65 7.23
CA SER A 85 16.18 7.97 7.43
C SER A 85 15.51 8.54 6.17
N ALA A 86 15.68 7.91 4.99
CA ALA A 86 15.28 8.47 3.70
C ALA A 86 13.76 8.71 3.53
N ALA A 87 12.94 8.08 4.34
CA ALA A 87 11.47 8.21 4.31
C ALA A 87 10.92 9.02 5.50
N ASN A 88 11.79 9.59 6.35
CA ASN A 88 11.33 10.30 7.54
C ASN A 88 10.63 11.63 7.21
N ASP A 89 10.89 12.19 6.02
CA ASP A 89 10.26 13.40 5.50
C ASP A 89 9.06 13.10 4.56
N ASP A 90 8.75 11.84 4.32
CA ASP A 90 7.59 11.46 3.53
C ASP A 90 6.29 11.67 4.32
N VAL A 91 5.30 12.25 3.65
CA VAL A 91 4.00 12.58 4.25
C VAL A 91 2.94 11.64 3.71
N ILE A 92 2.19 11.00 4.61
CA ILE A 92 1.00 10.22 4.27
C ILE A 92 -0.21 11.12 4.44
N VAL A 93 -0.94 11.32 3.34
CA VAL A 93 -2.17 12.10 3.35
C VAL A 93 -3.35 11.23 2.93
N LYS A 94 -4.50 11.47 3.54
CA LYS A 94 -5.77 10.85 3.15
C LYS A 94 -6.58 11.72 2.20
N GLU A 95 -6.26 13.00 2.16
CA GLU A 95 -6.90 14.01 1.34
C GLU A 95 -5.84 14.90 0.72
N LEU A 96 -6.01 15.24 -0.54
CA LEU A 96 -5.12 16.11 -1.29
C LEU A 96 -5.84 17.42 -1.64
N TYR A 97 -5.33 18.53 -1.16
CA TYR A 97 -5.88 19.84 -1.45
C TYR A 97 -5.15 20.50 -2.62
N LEU A 98 -5.89 20.85 -3.66
CA LEU A 98 -5.37 21.54 -4.84
C LEU A 98 -6.05 22.90 -4.98
N VAL A 99 -5.26 23.93 -5.27
CA VAL A 99 -5.76 25.28 -5.51
C VAL A 99 -6.30 25.39 -6.93
N LYS A 100 -7.54 25.85 -7.07
CA LYS A 100 -8.15 26.13 -8.36
C LYS A 100 -7.31 27.15 -9.15
N GLY A 101 -7.05 26.84 -10.42
CA GLY A 101 -6.30 27.74 -11.30
C GLY A 101 -4.80 27.52 -11.35
N GLU A 102 -4.24 26.72 -10.44
CA GLU A 102 -2.83 26.35 -10.44
C GLU A 102 -2.55 25.09 -11.27
N VAL A 103 -1.36 24.98 -11.81
CA VAL A 103 -0.92 23.80 -12.57
C VAL A 103 -0.14 22.88 -11.65
N TYR A 104 -0.54 21.60 -11.62
CA TYR A 104 0.12 20.59 -10.80
C TYR A 104 0.75 19.53 -11.70
N GLU A 105 2.01 19.20 -11.44
CA GLU A 105 2.69 18.03 -11.99
C GLU A 105 2.80 16.94 -10.93
N PHE A 106 2.15 15.81 -11.17
CA PHE A 106 2.26 14.61 -10.35
C PHE A 106 3.34 13.69 -10.90
N LYS A 107 4.22 13.23 -10.01
CA LYS A 107 5.25 12.24 -10.30
C LYS A 107 4.90 10.95 -9.57
N PHE A 108 4.45 9.94 -10.30
CA PHE A 108 4.02 8.67 -9.73
C PHE A 108 5.14 7.65 -9.78
N ARG A 109 5.18 6.84 -8.75
CA ARG A 109 6.02 5.65 -8.64
C ARG A 109 5.19 4.52 -8.07
N SER A 110 5.51 3.31 -8.46
CA SER A 110 5.05 2.10 -7.80
C SER A 110 6.24 1.31 -7.28
N ARG A 111 6.00 0.55 -6.25
CA ARG A 111 6.99 -0.19 -5.52
C ARG A 111 6.91 -1.68 -5.76
N ASP A 112 5.69 -2.20 -5.89
CA ASP A 112 5.34 -3.61 -5.94
C ASP A 112 4.88 -4.01 -7.34
N VAL A 113 3.67 -3.62 -7.73
CA VAL A 113 3.03 -3.96 -9.00
C VAL A 113 2.60 -2.68 -9.73
N ILE A 114 2.04 -2.83 -10.92
CA ILE A 114 1.47 -1.70 -11.65
C ILE A 114 0.17 -1.26 -10.98
N HIS A 115 0.12 0.01 -10.60
CA HIS A 115 -1.08 0.73 -10.20
C HIS A 115 -1.47 1.75 -11.27
N SER A 116 -2.56 2.44 -11.06
CA SER A 116 -2.95 3.54 -11.93
C SER A 116 -3.61 4.65 -11.12
N ALA A 117 -3.07 5.85 -11.21
CA ALA A 117 -3.69 7.05 -10.66
C ALA A 117 -4.75 7.54 -11.65
N LEU A 118 -6.02 7.33 -11.33
CA LEU A 118 -7.16 7.79 -12.10
C LEU A 118 -7.84 8.95 -11.35
N PHE A 119 -7.95 10.08 -12.00
CA PHE A 119 -8.73 11.24 -11.57
C PHE A 119 -9.98 11.34 -12.47
N PRO A 120 -11.09 10.65 -12.14
CA PRO A 120 -12.23 10.50 -13.05
C PRO A 120 -12.85 11.85 -13.44
N HIS A 121 -12.98 12.78 -12.48
CA HIS A 121 -13.56 14.10 -12.73
C HIS A 121 -12.68 15.04 -13.55
N PHE A 122 -11.37 14.77 -13.60
CA PHE A 122 -10.42 15.49 -14.46
C PHE A 122 -10.18 14.78 -15.79
N ARG A 123 -10.78 13.60 -16.03
CA ARG A 123 -10.52 12.73 -17.18
C ARG A 123 -9.03 12.46 -17.40
N ALA A 124 -8.30 12.36 -16.30
CA ALA A 124 -6.86 12.24 -16.31
C ALA A 124 -6.45 10.90 -15.66
N GLN A 125 -5.52 10.21 -16.28
CA GLN A 125 -5.01 8.93 -15.81
C GLN A 125 -3.52 8.79 -16.12
N MET A 126 -2.79 8.15 -15.21
CA MET A 126 -1.41 7.76 -15.42
C MET A 126 -1.11 6.44 -14.70
N ASN A 127 -0.43 5.52 -15.37
CA ASN A 127 0.02 4.29 -14.74
C ASN A 127 1.21 4.55 -13.82
N CYS A 128 1.18 3.92 -12.64
CA CYS A 128 2.29 3.90 -11.71
C CYS A 128 3.05 2.59 -11.92
N VAL A 129 4.23 2.66 -12.54
CA VAL A 129 4.98 1.48 -13.00
C VAL A 129 6.19 1.26 -12.10
N PRO A 130 6.43 0.02 -11.60
CA PRO A 130 7.64 -0.28 -10.85
C PRO A 130 8.91 0.04 -11.64
N GLY A 131 9.88 0.64 -10.95
CA GLY A 131 11.19 0.96 -11.53
C GLY A 131 11.25 2.23 -12.37
N MET A 132 10.12 2.91 -12.62
CA MET A 132 10.11 4.15 -13.38
C MET A 132 9.24 5.24 -12.75
N THR A 133 9.54 6.49 -13.07
CA THR A 133 8.72 7.63 -12.68
C THR A 133 7.84 8.05 -13.85
N THR A 134 6.53 7.97 -13.68
CA THR A 134 5.56 8.48 -14.66
C THR A 134 5.05 9.86 -14.22
N ARG A 135 4.57 10.66 -15.17
CA ARG A 135 4.17 12.05 -14.91
C ARG A 135 2.80 12.34 -15.50
N LEU A 136 2.03 13.13 -14.78
CA LEU A 136 0.74 13.64 -15.21
C LEU A 136 0.62 15.09 -14.75
N SER A 137 0.22 15.97 -15.66
CA SER A 137 -0.02 17.37 -15.28
C SER A 137 -1.44 17.77 -15.64
N PHE A 138 -2.09 18.48 -14.75
CA PHE A 138 -3.38 19.12 -15.01
C PHE A 138 -3.57 20.38 -14.15
N LYS A 139 -4.59 21.17 -14.52
CA LYS A 139 -4.98 22.39 -13.83
C LYS A 139 -6.45 22.26 -13.40
N PRO A 140 -6.78 22.26 -12.10
CA PRO A 140 -8.15 22.32 -11.64
C PRO A 140 -8.81 23.64 -12.06
N THR A 141 -9.95 23.56 -12.72
CA THR A 141 -10.68 24.76 -13.19
C THR A 141 -11.96 25.04 -12.43
N ILE A 142 -12.49 24.04 -11.73
CA ILE A 142 -13.72 24.11 -10.94
C ILE A 142 -13.40 23.62 -9.53
N SER A 143 -13.83 24.36 -8.51
CA SER A 143 -13.64 23.97 -7.12
C SER A 143 -14.66 22.91 -6.68
N THR A 144 -14.39 22.22 -5.56
CA THR A 144 -15.34 21.29 -4.94
C THR A 144 -16.64 21.98 -4.55
N ALA A 145 -16.57 23.22 -4.06
CA ALA A 145 -17.76 24.00 -3.71
C ALA A 145 -18.63 24.28 -4.93
N GLU A 146 -18.04 24.76 -6.02
CA GLU A 146 -18.76 25.00 -7.28
C GLU A 146 -19.39 23.71 -7.85
N MET A 147 -18.69 22.57 -7.71
CA MET A 147 -19.27 21.28 -8.15
C MET A 147 -20.45 20.85 -7.28
N ARG A 148 -20.44 21.15 -6.00
CA ARG A 148 -21.57 20.88 -5.08
C ARG A 148 -22.80 21.74 -5.37
N GLU A 149 -22.62 22.88 -5.99
CA GLU A 149 -23.70 23.78 -6.43
C GLU A 149 -24.25 23.43 -7.83
N ASN A 150 -23.56 22.55 -8.57
CA ASN A 150 -23.98 22.16 -9.91
C ASN A 150 -25.28 21.31 -9.86
N PRO A 151 -26.36 21.71 -10.57
CA PRO A 151 -27.64 20.98 -10.53
C PRO A 151 -27.57 19.52 -10.94
N GLU A 152 -26.72 19.17 -11.91
CA GLU A 152 -26.54 17.79 -12.35
C GLU A 152 -25.87 16.93 -11.26
N VAL A 153 -24.88 17.49 -10.58
CA VAL A 153 -24.18 16.84 -9.46
C VAL A 153 -25.15 16.66 -8.29
N ILE A 154 -25.92 17.68 -7.95
CA ILE A 154 -26.94 17.61 -6.89
C ILE A 154 -27.93 16.48 -7.19
N ALA A 155 -28.47 16.41 -8.41
CA ALA A 155 -29.41 15.38 -8.81
C ALA A 155 -28.81 13.97 -8.72
N GLN A 156 -27.55 13.81 -9.14
CA GLN A 156 -26.82 12.53 -9.06
C GLN A 156 -26.61 12.09 -7.61
N TYR A 157 -26.15 13.00 -6.75
CA TYR A 157 -25.88 12.70 -5.34
C TYR A 157 -27.18 12.46 -4.56
N LYS A 158 -28.26 13.18 -4.84
CA LYS A 158 -29.59 12.90 -4.29
C LYS A 158 -29.99 11.45 -4.54
N LYS A 159 -29.92 11.00 -5.81
CA LYS A 159 -30.24 9.61 -6.18
C LYS A 159 -29.30 8.59 -5.51
N THR A 160 -28.03 8.94 -5.33
CA THR A 160 -27.06 8.09 -4.64
C THR A 160 -27.39 7.98 -3.16
N ASN A 161 -27.72 9.09 -2.50
CA ASN A 161 -28.05 9.14 -1.08
C ASN A 161 -29.38 8.44 -0.77
N GLU A 162 -30.37 8.52 -1.65
CA GLU A 162 -31.60 7.71 -1.53
C GLU A 162 -31.29 6.20 -1.48
N LYS A 163 -30.39 5.71 -2.34
CA LYS A 163 -29.96 4.29 -2.31
C LYS A 163 -29.18 3.96 -1.04
N ARG A 164 -28.26 4.84 -0.63
CA ARG A 164 -27.47 4.66 0.59
C ARG A 164 -28.35 4.64 1.84
N ALA A 165 -29.34 5.51 1.91
CA ALA A 165 -30.32 5.54 3.00
C ALA A 165 -31.12 4.23 3.06
N ALA A 166 -31.55 3.67 1.92
CA ALA A 166 -32.20 2.38 1.85
C ALA A 166 -31.32 1.21 2.34
N GLU A 167 -29.97 1.36 2.24
CA GLU A 167 -28.98 0.41 2.74
C GLU A 167 -28.51 0.70 4.18
N GLY A 168 -29.08 1.72 4.85
CA GLY A 168 -28.68 2.15 6.20
C GLY A 168 -27.28 2.80 6.26
N ARG A 169 -26.82 3.39 5.18
CA ARG A 169 -25.50 4.05 5.05
C ARG A 169 -25.66 5.56 5.14
N GLU A 170 -24.64 6.23 5.67
CA GLU A 170 -24.60 7.69 5.76
C GLU A 170 -24.63 8.36 4.37
N GLU A 171 -25.21 9.54 4.30
CA GLU A 171 -25.18 10.38 3.10
C GLU A 171 -23.77 10.82 2.78
N VAL A 172 -23.51 11.10 1.52
CA VAL A 172 -22.21 11.58 1.01
C VAL A 172 -22.41 12.79 0.12
N ASP A 173 -21.47 13.72 0.21
CA ASP A 173 -21.35 14.85 -0.69
C ASP A 173 -20.38 14.58 -1.83
N PHE A 174 -20.45 15.41 -2.88
CA PHE A 174 -19.48 15.38 -3.94
C PHE A 174 -18.08 15.69 -3.41
N ASN A 175 -17.13 14.84 -3.76
CA ASN A 175 -15.70 15.10 -3.66
C ASN A 175 -15.00 14.65 -4.95
N TYR A 176 -13.93 15.34 -5.31
CA TYR A 176 -13.03 14.85 -6.33
C TYR A 176 -12.35 13.57 -5.82
N LEU A 177 -12.12 12.64 -6.71
CA LEU A 177 -11.57 11.33 -6.34
C LEU A 177 -10.26 11.07 -7.07
N LEU A 178 -9.34 10.42 -6.37
CA LEU A 178 -8.19 9.73 -6.93
C LEU A 178 -8.34 8.23 -6.63
N LEU A 179 -8.38 7.42 -7.68
CA LEU A 179 -8.64 5.98 -7.59
C LEU A 179 -7.52 5.19 -8.25
N CYS A 180 -7.31 3.96 -7.78
CA CYS A 180 -6.56 2.97 -8.55
C CYS A 180 -7.54 2.22 -9.48
N ASN A 181 -7.30 2.23 -10.80
CA ASN A 181 -8.11 1.47 -11.76
C ASN A 181 -7.38 0.28 -12.41
N LYS A 182 -6.26 -0.16 -11.82
CA LYS A 182 -5.58 -1.41 -12.18
C LYS A 182 -5.69 -2.40 -11.02
N ILE A 183 -6.20 -3.60 -11.29
CA ILE A 183 -6.26 -4.67 -10.28
C ILE A 183 -4.83 -4.96 -9.82
N CYS A 184 -4.51 -4.53 -8.60
CA CYS A 184 -3.17 -4.55 -8.03
C CYS A 184 -3.03 -5.43 -6.78
N GLY A 185 -4.10 -6.07 -6.36
CA GLY A 185 -4.11 -6.98 -5.20
C GLY A 185 -5.43 -6.97 -4.43
N ALA A 186 -5.46 -7.66 -3.30
CA ALA A 186 -6.66 -7.83 -2.48
C ALA A 186 -7.24 -6.50 -1.96
N SER A 187 -6.40 -5.50 -1.73
CA SER A 187 -6.82 -4.16 -1.26
C SER A 187 -7.12 -3.16 -2.37
N HIS A 188 -7.16 -3.61 -3.63
CA HIS A 188 -7.36 -2.73 -4.79
C HIS A 188 -8.57 -1.79 -4.65
N TYR A 189 -9.71 -2.33 -4.20
CA TYR A 189 -10.96 -1.56 -4.08
C TYR A 189 -10.96 -0.53 -2.94
N ASN A 190 -9.98 -0.59 -2.05
CA ASN A 190 -9.80 0.37 -0.95
C ASN A 190 -8.76 1.47 -1.30
N MET A 191 -8.15 1.40 -2.49
CA MET A 191 -7.16 2.39 -2.94
C MET A 191 -7.86 3.59 -3.57
N GLN A 192 -8.38 4.45 -2.70
CA GLN A 192 -9.01 5.72 -3.07
C GLN A 192 -8.63 6.84 -2.08
N MET A 193 -8.61 8.04 -2.61
CA MET A 193 -8.38 9.29 -1.88
C MET A 193 -9.38 10.33 -2.36
#